data_ba959a31c87b14577a875a748d300699
#
_entry.id   ba959a31c87b14577a875a748d300699
#
_cell.length_a   1.000
_cell.length_b   1.000
_cell.length_c   1.000
_cell.angle_alpha   90.00
_cell.angle_beta   90.00
_cell.angle_gamma   90.00
#
_symmetry.space_group_name_H-M   'P 1'
#
loop_
_entity.id
_entity.type
_entity.pdbx_description
1 polymer ?
#
loop_
_entity_poly.entity_id
_entity_poly.type
_entity_poly.pdbx_seq_one_letter_code
_entity_poly.pdbx_strand_id
1 'polypeptide(L)'
;MSGDYILNEDGTLRKPHVTPSVPTMNELAFQFNETGAEQAARHFIDLINYSWASGDTTALDEFSEERCTYCQVISQRIHDVYDNGGWAYGLKYTVSQVEGNYPVKTDTPETAQFTDCYVMSFLMHRSKADRYEPPTLEHVPAGTGRLIPIVHWDGSEWKMAEAGGEDIETAQSE
;
A
#
# COMPACT_ATOMS: atom_id res chain seq x y z
N MET A 1 21.01 6.39 -22.62
CA MET A 1 19.98 5.43 -23.04
C MET A 1 19.09 5.10 -21.85
N SER A 2 17.81 5.11 -22.06
CA SER A 2 16.80 4.90 -21.03
C SER A 2 16.41 3.43 -20.82
N GLY A 3 17.27 2.51 -21.20
CA GLY A 3 16.97 1.09 -21.16
C GLY A 3 15.90 0.74 -22.19
N ASP A 4 14.90 -0.02 -21.74
CA ASP A 4 13.82 -0.51 -22.62
C ASP A 4 12.64 0.45 -22.75
N TYR A 5 12.74 1.68 -22.21
CA TYR A 5 11.63 2.62 -22.21
C TYR A 5 11.69 3.57 -23.40
N ILE A 6 10.50 3.99 -23.84
CA ILE A 6 10.34 4.91 -24.95
C ILE A 6 10.50 6.34 -24.46
N LEU A 7 11.32 7.13 -25.17
CA LEU A 7 11.47 8.55 -24.92
C LEU A 7 10.34 9.33 -25.61
N ASN A 8 9.76 10.27 -24.88
CA ASN A 8 8.86 11.28 -25.43
C ASN A 8 9.66 12.38 -26.15
N GLU A 9 8.98 13.22 -26.90
CA GLU A 9 9.62 14.34 -27.63
C GLU A 9 10.30 15.34 -26.70
N ASP A 10 9.79 15.51 -25.48
CA ASP A 10 10.34 16.40 -24.46
C ASP A 10 11.51 15.80 -23.67
N GLY A 11 11.93 14.58 -24.01
CA GLY A 11 13.04 13.89 -23.33
C GLY A 11 12.64 13.10 -22.10
N THR A 12 11.36 13.13 -21.71
CA THR A 12 10.88 12.30 -20.60
C THR A 12 10.64 10.86 -21.04
N LEU A 13 10.63 9.94 -20.07
CA LEU A 13 10.34 8.53 -20.33
C LEU A 13 8.84 8.29 -20.32
N ARG A 14 8.37 7.56 -21.34
CA ARG A 14 6.96 7.14 -21.39
C ARG A 14 6.71 6.01 -20.42
N LYS A 15 5.65 6.15 -19.64
CA LYS A 15 5.17 5.07 -18.79
C LYS A 15 4.77 3.87 -19.65
N PRO A 16 5.23 2.64 -19.32
CA PRO A 16 4.74 1.44 -19.99
C PRO A 16 3.23 1.30 -19.85
N HIS A 17 2.58 0.81 -20.90
CA HIS A 17 1.13 0.62 -20.89
C HIS A 17 0.76 -0.50 -19.92
N VAL A 18 -0.10 -0.20 -18.96
CA VAL A 18 -0.71 -1.15 -18.05
C VAL A 18 -2.19 -0.83 -17.91
N THR A 19 -3.00 -1.84 -17.68
CA THR A 19 -4.45 -1.69 -17.49
C THR A 19 -4.86 -2.28 -16.15
N PRO A 20 -4.44 -1.65 -15.03
CA PRO A 20 -4.82 -2.16 -13.72
C PRO A 20 -6.31 -1.97 -13.50
N SER A 21 -6.94 -2.92 -12.81
CA SER A 21 -8.34 -2.84 -12.41
C SER A 21 -8.42 -2.45 -10.95
N VAL A 22 -9.41 -1.60 -10.60
CA VAL A 22 -9.66 -1.24 -9.21
C VAL A 22 -9.97 -2.52 -8.41
N PRO A 23 -9.23 -2.82 -7.34
CA PRO A 23 -9.49 -3.99 -6.53
C PRO A 23 -10.88 -3.97 -5.91
N THR A 24 -11.50 -5.13 -5.82
CA THR A 24 -12.78 -5.32 -5.14
C THR A 24 -12.56 -6.05 -3.83
N MET A 25 -13.36 -5.69 -2.81
CA MET A 25 -13.31 -6.32 -1.50
C MET A 25 -13.79 -7.77 -1.58
N ASN A 26 -13.05 -8.67 -0.94
CA ASN A 26 -13.48 -10.06 -0.78
C ASN A 26 -14.75 -10.11 0.10
N GLU A 27 -15.71 -10.96 -0.24
CA GLU A 27 -16.97 -11.10 0.50
C GLU A 27 -16.75 -11.41 1.99
N LEU A 28 -15.69 -12.14 2.32
CA LEU A 28 -15.33 -12.46 3.70
C LEU A 28 -14.96 -11.23 4.53
N ALA A 29 -14.67 -10.10 3.87
CA ALA A 29 -14.38 -8.84 4.56
C ALA A 29 -15.64 -8.19 5.14
N PHE A 30 -16.84 -8.61 4.75
CA PHE A 30 -18.08 -8.01 5.27
C PHE A 30 -18.54 -8.65 6.58
N GLN A 31 -17.60 -8.94 7.47
CA GLN A 31 -17.84 -9.55 8.77
C GLN A 31 -16.93 -8.87 9.81
N PHE A 32 -17.47 -8.60 10.98
CA PHE A 32 -16.68 -8.09 12.08
C PHE A 32 -16.06 -9.25 12.87
N ASN A 33 -14.99 -9.79 12.33
CA ASN A 33 -14.20 -10.86 12.95
C ASN A 33 -12.78 -10.87 12.39
N GLU A 34 -11.97 -11.79 12.88
CA GLU A 34 -10.57 -11.94 12.48
C GLU A 34 -10.41 -12.15 10.97
N THR A 35 -11.24 -13.02 10.38
CA THR A 35 -11.20 -13.29 8.94
C THR A 35 -11.53 -12.04 8.13
N GLY A 36 -12.59 -11.32 8.53
CA GLY A 36 -12.98 -10.08 7.86
C GLY A 36 -11.90 -9.02 7.95
N ALA A 37 -11.29 -8.87 9.12
CA ALA A 37 -10.19 -7.93 9.35
C ALA A 37 -8.98 -8.24 8.46
N GLU A 38 -8.62 -9.51 8.34
CA GLU A 38 -7.51 -9.91 7.48
C GLU A 38 -7.79 -9.58 6.02
N GLN A 39 -9.00 -9.89 5.52
CA GLN A 39 -9.36 -9.59 4.14
C GLN A 39 -9.36 -8.07 3.87
N ALA A 40 -9.79 -7.29 4.83
CA ALA A 40 -9.74 -5.82 4.74
C ALA A 40 -8.30 -5.30 4.67
N ALA A 41 -7.41 -5.84 5.49
CA ALA A 41 -6.00 -5.45 5.46
C ALA A 41 -5.32 -5.86 4.15
N ARG A 42 -5.66 -7.02 3.59
CA ARG A 42 -5.17 -7.44 2.28
C ARG A 42 -5.70 -6.54 1.16
N HIS A 43 -6.95 -6.12 1.27
CA HIS A 43 -7.53 -5.17 0.33
C HIS A 43 -6.77 -3.83 0.33
N PHE A 44 -6.35 -3.36 1.50
CA PHE A 44 -5.51 -2.16 1.60
C PHE A 44 -4.22 -2.29 0.78
N ILE A 45 -3.57 -3.45 0.86
CA ILE A 45 -2.35 -3.71 0.09
C ILE A 45 -2.66 -3.73 -1.42
N ASP A 46 -3.77 -4.34 -1.81
CA ASP A 46 -4.20 -4.33 -3.22
C ASP A 46 -4.46 -2.91 -3.72
N LEU A 47 -5.05 -2.05 -2.89
CA LEU A 47 -5.27 -0.65 -3.21
C LEU A 47 -3.95 0.12 -3.36
N ILE A 48 -2.96 -0.15 -2.52
CA ILE A 48 -1.62 0.43 -2.67
C ILE A 48 -1.01 0.01 -4.01
N ASN A 49 -1.08 -1.27 -4.34
CA ASN A 49 -0.55 -1.79 -5.61
C ASN A 49 -1.25 -1.14 -6.81
N TYR A 50 -2.57 -1.05 -6.78
CA TYR A 50 -3.35 -0.40 -7.81
C TYR A 50 -2.96 1.08 -7.96
N SER A 51 -2.84 1.79 -6.83
CA SER A 51 -2.52 3.21 -6.84
C SER A 51 -1.12 3.48 -7.41
N TRP A 52 -0.14 2.66 -7.09
CA TRP A 52 1.18 2.77 -7.69
C TRP A 52 1.19 2.42 -9.18
N ALA A 53 0.40 1.44 -9.60
CA ALA A 53 0.34 1.04 -11.01
C ALA A 53 -0.37 2.07 -11.88
N SER A 54 -1.39 2.74 -11.35
CA SER A 54 -2.26 3.66 -12.10
C SER A 54 -1.97 5.14 -11.88
N GLY A 55 -1.42 5.49 -10.71
CA GLY A 55 -1.34 6.88 -10.25
C GLY A 55 -2.64 7.40 -9.62
N ASP A 56 -3.67 6.57 -9.56
CA ASP A 56 -4.99 6.94 -9.02
C ASP A 56 -5.12 6.44 -7.58
N THR A 57 -5.20 7.37 -6.63
CA THR A 57 -5.31 7.06 -5.21
C THR A 57 -6.74 7.14 -4.69
N THR A 58 -7.73 7.37 -5.55
CA THR A 58 -9.12 7.61 -5.13
C THR A 58 -9.64 6.50 -4.22
N ALA A 59 -9.54 5.24 -4.67
CA ALA A 59 -10.03 4.11 -3.89
C ALA A 59 -9.24 3.91 -2.59
N LEU A 60 -7.93 4.13 -2.62
CA LEU A 60 -7.09 4.08 -1.43
C LEU A 60 -7.50 5.13 -0.40
N ASP A 61 -7.73 6.36 -0.85
CA ASP A 61 -8.12 7.47 0.02
C ASP A 61 -9.52 7.24 0.62
N GLU A 62 -10.44 6.72 -0.16
CA GLU A 62 -11.78 6.38 0.32
C GLU A 62 -11.78 5.26 1.37
N PHE A 63 -10.88 4.31 1.25
CA PHE A 63 -10.75 3.20 2.21
C PHE A 63 -10.04 3.63 3.49
N SER A 64 -9.35 4.76 3.49
CA SER A 64 -8.50 5.23 4.58
C SER A 64 -9.25 6.23 5.45
N GLU A 65 -9.20 6.04 6.77
CA GLU A 65 -9.72 7.05 7.69
C GLU A 65 -8.80 8.27 7.74
N GLU A 66 -9.34 9.43 8.04
CA GLU A 66 -8.57 10.68 8.13
C GLU A 66 -7.41 10.60 9.11
N ARG A 67 -7.56 9.81 10.17
CA ARG A 67 -6.51 9.63 11.18
C ARG A 67 -5.35 8.76 10.74
N CYS A 68 -5.48 8.07 9.59
CA CYS A 68 -4.43 7.17 9.11
C CYS A 68 -3.27 7.95 8.51
N THR A 69 -2.28 8.24 9.32
CA THR A 69 -1.07 8.97 8.90
C THR A 69 -0.31 8.20 7.83
N TYR A 70 -0.16 6.90 8.02
CA TYR A 70 0.50 6.02 7.05
C TYR A 70 -0.17 6.09 5.67
N CYS A 71 -1.51 6.07 5.65
CA CYS A 71 -2.29 6.15 4.41
C CYS A 71 -2.04 7.48 3.69
N GLN A 72 -2.02 8.57 4.43
CA GLN A 72 -1.77 9.91 3.88
C GLN A 72 -0.36 10.02 3.28
N VAL A 73 0.63 9.46 3.96
CA VAL A 73 2.01 9.48 3.50
C VAL A 73 2.15 8.71 2.19
N ILE A 74 1.55 7.52 2.09
CA ILE A 74 1.59 6.72 0.85
C ILE A 74 0.87 7.42 -0.28
N SER A 75 -0.33 7.92 -0.04
CA SER A 75 -1.11 8.63 -1.05
C SER A 75 -0.34 9.84 -1.58
N GLN A 76 0.23 10.65 -0.68
CA GLN A 76 1.01 11.82 -1.05
C GLN A 76 2.27 11.42 -1.84
N ARG A 77 2.94 10.36 -1.45
CA ARG A 77 4.13 9.87 -2.17
C ARG A 77 3.80 9.49 -3.61
N ILE A 78 2.68 8.82 -3.82
CA ILE A 78 2.21 8.45 -5.17
C ILE A 78 1.92 9.71 -5.98
N HIS A 79 1.23 10.69 -5.39
CA HIS A 79 0.96 11.97 -6.03
C HIS A 79 2.25 12.71 -6.38
N ASP A 80 3.23 12.73 -5.48
CA ASP A 80 4.50 13.41 -5.72
C ASP A 80 5.22 12.86 -6.96
N VAL A 81 5.13 11.55 -7.17
CA VAL A 81 5.73 10.92 -8.35
C VAL A 81 4.92 11.22 -9.60
N TYR A 82 3.62 10.95 -9.59
CA TYR A 82 2.78 11.03 -10.79
C TYR A 82 2.46 12.47 -11.21
N ASP A 83 2.24 13.38 -10.26
CA ASP A 83 1.91 14.78 -10.57
C ASP A 83 3.10 15.53 -11.18
N ASN A 84 4.31 15.05 -10.98
CA ASN A 84 5.53 15.59 -11.57
C ASN A 84 5.94 14.90 -12.88
N GLY A 85 5.04 14.15 -13.48
CA GLY A 85 5.28 13.46 -14.75
C GLY A 85 6.00 12.12 -14.61
N GLY A 86 6.17 11.64 -13.38
CA GLY A 86 6.78 10.35 -13.09
C GLY A 86 5.78 9.19 -13.06
N TRP A 87 6.29 8.02 -12.75
CA TRP A 87 5.50 6.79 -12.65
C TRP A 87 6.31 5.68 -11.98
N ALA A 88 5.62 4.62 -11.59
CA ALA A 88 6.26 3.38 -11.16
C ALA A 88 5.78 2.22 -12.05
N TYR A 89 6.65 1.25 -12.28
CA TYR A 89 6.36 0.09 -13.11
C TYR A 89 6.91 -1.18 -12.47
N GLY A 90 6.07 -2.20 -12.38
CA GLY A 90 6.44 -3.50 -11.83
C GLY A 90 6.42 -3.58 -10.32
N LEU A 91 6.03 -2.51 -9.63
CA LEU A 91 5.97 -2.49 -8.17
C LEU A 91 4.75 -3.27 -7.69
N LYS A 92 5.01 -4.27 -6.85
CA LYS A 92 3.96 -5.07 -6.23
C LYS A 92 4.39 -5.52 -4.83
N TYR A 93 3.54 -5.23 -3.86
CA TYR A 93 3.66 -5.75 -2.50
C TYR A 93 2.79 -6.99 -2.36
N THR A 94 3.33 -8.04 -1.74
CA THR A 94 2.60 -9.27 -1.44
C THR A 94 2.80 -9.65 0.01
N VAL A 95 1.77 -10.26 0.60
CA VAL A 95 1.86 -10.81 1.96
C VAL A 95 2.47 -12.19 1.84
N SER A 96 3.66 -12.37 2.43
CA SER A 96 4.35 -13.66 2.49
C SER A 96 3.83 -14.52 3.63
N GLN A 97 3.50 -13.89 4.75
CA GLN A 97 3.04 -14.58 5.95
C GLN A 97 2.25 -13.61 6.84
N VAL A 98 1.17 -14.11 7.43
CA VAL A 98 0.44 -13.42 8.49
C VAL A 98 1.01 -13.93 9.82
N GLU A 99 1.68 -13.05 10.55
CA GLU A 99 2.34 -13.42 11.81
C GLU A 99 1.46 -13.21 13.03
N GLY A 100 0.41 -12.43 12.90
CA GLY A 100 -0.56 -12.20 13.96
C GLY A 100 -1.76 -11.43 13.47
N ASN A 101 -2.89 -11.62 14.16
CA ASN A 101 -4.15 -10.93 13.88
C ASN A 101 -5.00 -10.97 15.15
N TYR A 102 -5.16 -9.84 15.81
CA TYR A 102 -5.80 -9.74 17.11
C TYR A 102 -6.71 -8.52 17.20
N PRO A 103 -7.82 -8.62 17.97
CA PRO A 103 -8.53 -7.41 18.39
C PRO A 103 -7.58 -6.49 19.16
N VAL A 104 -7.64 -5.19 18.89
CA VAL A 104 -6.83 -4.22 19.64
C VAL A 104 -7.35 -4.14 21.07
N LYS A 105 -6.46 -4.28 22.05
CA LYS A 105 -6.77 -4.05 23.46
C LYS A 105 -6.70 -2.54 23.72
N THR A 106 -7.81 -1.96 24.13
CA THR A 106 -7.95 -0.51 24.32
C THR A 106 -7.72 -0.06 25.76
N ASP A 107 -6.90 -0.79 26.49
CA ASP A 107 -6.62 -0.57 27.91
C ASP A 107 -5.44 0.36 28.21
N THR A 108 -4.84 0.91 27.16
CA THR A 108 -3.74 1.90 27.30
C THR A 108 -4.14 3.22 26.65
N PRO A 109 -3.52 4.36 27.05
CA PRO A 109 -3.79 5.65 26.41
C PRO A 109 -3.51 5.63 24.90
N GLU A 110 -2.48 4.93 24.46
CA GLU A 110 -2.07 4.86 23.06
C GLU A 110 -3.07 4.06 22.21
N THR A 111 -3.71 3.05 22.78
CA THR A 111 -4.62 2.15 22.07
C THR A 111 -6.09 2.49 22.27
N ALA A 112 -6.42 3.39 23.20
CA ALA A 112 -7.81 3.72 23.54
C ALA A 112 -8.64 4.19 22.34
N GLN A 113 -8.00 4.81 21.35
CA GLN A 113 -8.66 5.30 20.15
C GLN A 113 -9.02 4.20 19.14
N PHE A 114 -8.49 2.99 19.32
CA PHE A 114 -8.66 1.91 18.36
C PHE A 114 -9.74 0.91 18.79
N THR A 115 -10.90 1.42 19.22
CA THR A 115 -12.07 0.56 19.49
C THR A 115 -12.59 -0.06 18.20
N ASP A 116 -13.09 -1.29 18.29
CA ASP A 116 -13.58 -2.06 17.15
C ASP A 116 -12.54 -2.21 16.03
N CYS A 117 -11.29 -2.30 16.43
CA CYS A 117 -10.16 -2.48 15.52
C CYS A 117 -9.47 -3.83 15.72
N TYR A 118 -8.88 -4.31 14.64
CA TYR A 118 -7.96 -5.44 14.67
C TYR A 118 -6.58 -4.96 14.21
N VAL A 119 -5.55 -5.47 14.86
CA VAL A 119 -4.16 -5.22 14.49
C VAL A 119 -3.54 -6.52 13.99
N MET A 120 -2.78 -6.41 12.91
CA MET A 120 -2.11 -7.56 12.29
C MET A 120 -0.64 -7.29 12.12
N SER A 121 0.14 -8.36 11.96
CA SER A 121 1.53 -8.28 11.55
C SER A 121 1.71 -9.12 10.30
N PHE A 122 2.04 -8.48 9.19
CA PHE A 122 2.27 -9.12 7.90
C PHE A 122 3.74 -9.07 7.54
N LEU A 123 4.30 -10.23 7.24
CA LEU A 123 5.59 -10.27 6.55
C LEU A 123 5.32 -9.98 5.08
N MET A 124 5.99 -8.96 4.54
CA MET A 124 5.75 -8.44 3.19
C MET A 124 6.93 -8.69 2.28
N HIS A 125 6.63 -8.89 1.02
CA HIS A 125 7.62 -8.89 -0.05
C HIS A 125 7.28 -7.77 -1.04
N ARG A 126 8.31 -7.03 -1.46
CA ARG A 126 8.20 -6.05 -2.54
C ARG A 126 8.95 -6.57 -3.76
N SER A 127 8.28 -6.57 -4.91
CA SER A 127 8.90 -6.94 -6.16
C SER A 127 9.96 -5.92 -6.59
N LYS A 128 10.89 -6.37 -7.42
CA LYS A 128 11.77 -5.51 -8.19
C LYS A 128 10.92 -4.59 -9.08
N ALA A 129 11.25 -3.30 -9.16
CA ALA A 129 10.45 -2.32 -9.87
C ALA A 129 11.33 -1.19 -10.42
N ASP A 130 10.75 -0.40 -11.32
CA ASP A 130 11.36 0.84 -11.77
C ASP A 130 10.48 2.01 -11.34
N ARG A 131 11.12 3.09 -10.89
CA ARG A 131 10.45 4.33 -10.53
C ARG A 131 11.10 5.47 -11.30
N TYR A 132 10.28 6.20 -12.04
CA TYR A 132 10.72 7.35 -12.79
C TYR A 132 10.22 8.63 -12.12
N GLU A 133 11.15 9.49 -11.74
CA GLU A 133 10.89 10.83 -11.25
C GLU A 133 11.76 11.76 -12.10
N PRO A 134 11.19 12.40 -13.13
CA PRO A 134 12.00 13.13 -14.11
C PRO A 134 13.04 14.05 -13.50
N PRO A 135 14.29 14.01 -13.95
CA PRO A 135 14.80 13.20 -15.08
C PRO A 135 15.38 11.84 -14.66
N THR A 136 15.13 11.36 -13.45
CA THR A 136 15.84 10.21 -12.86
C THR A 136 15.00 8.95 -12.93
N LEU A 137 15.56 7.90 -13.56
CA LEU A 137 15.04 6.54 -13.51
C LEU A 137 15.78 5.75 -12.44
N GLU A 138 15.06 5.26 -11.46
CA GLU A 138 15.60 4.45 -10.38
C GLU A 138 15.14 3.00 -10.49
N HIS A 139 16.09 2.08 -10.41
CA HIS A 139 15.82 0.65 -10.34
C HIS A 139 15.69 0.27 -8.86
N VAL A 140 14.48 -0.05 -8.44
CA VAL A 140 14.17 -0.39 -7.05
C VAL A 140 14.34 -1.90 -6.88
N PRO A 141 15.27 -2.37 -6.04
CA PRO A 141 15.46 -3.81 -5.85
C PRO A 141 14.29 -4.44 -5.10
N ALA A 142 14.14 -5.74 -5.26
CA ALA A 142 13.23 -6.52 -4.44
C ALA A 142 13.63 -6.42 -2.97
N GLY A 143 12.69 -6.56 -2.07
CA GLY A 143 12.96 -6.46 -0.64
C GLY A 143 11.89 -7.11 0.21
N THR A 144 12.16 -7.20 1.50
CA THR A 144 11.25 -7.73 2.50
C THR A 144 11.12 -6.75 3.65
N GLY A 145 9.98 -6.79 4.33
CA GLY A 145 9.73 -5.95 5.49
C GLY A 145 8.47 -6.40 6.19
N ARG A 146 8.01 -5.58 7.12
CA ARG A 146 6.83 -5.91 7.92
C ARG A 146 5.86 -4.74 7.87
N LEU A 147 4.58 -5.07 7.69
CA LEU A 147 3.48 -4.11 7.77
C LEU A 147 2.60 -4.51 8.96
N ILE A 148 2.22 -3.50 9.74
CA ILE A 148 1.34 -3.68 10.91
C ILE A 148 0.08 -2.84 10.68
N PRO A 149 -0.91 -3.37 9.93
CA PRO A 149 -2.15 -2.65 9.67
C PRO A 149 -3.09 -2.73 10.85
N ILE A 150 -3.80 -1.64 11.09
CA ILE A 150 -4.92 -1.57 12.04
C ILE A 150 -6.16 -1.21 11.23
N VAL A 151 -7.12 -2.13 11.18
CA VAL A 151 -8.39 -1.92 10.49
C VAL A 151 -9.50 -1.69 11.50
N HIS A 152 -10.41 -0.77 11.18
CA HIS A 152 -11.52 -0.35 12.04
C HIS A 152 -12.85 -0.75 11.42
N TRP A 153 -13.70 -1.40 12.22
CA TRP A 153 -15.07 -1.70 11.85
C TRP A 153 -15.97 -0.56 12.28
N ASP A 154 -16.62 0.10 11.32
CA ASP A 154 -17.45 1.28 11.59
C ASP A 154 -18.91 0.94 11.90
N GLY A 155 -19.23 -0.34 12.02
CA GLY A 155 -20.59 -0.86 12.21
C GLY A 155 -21.17 -1.48 10.95
N SER A 156 -20.60 -1.24 9.79
CA SER A 156 -21.04 -1.79 8.51
C SER A 156 -19.92 -2.26 7.61
N GLU A 157 -18.74 -1.64 7.70
CA GLU A 157 -17.61 -1.98 6.85
C GLU A 157 -16.27 -1.67 7.54
N TRP A 158 -15.20 -2.21 6.97
CA TRP A 158 -13.84 -1.96 7.42
C TRP A 158 -13.26 -0.73 6.73
N LYS A 159 -12.43 0.01 7.49
CA LYS A 159 -11.59 1.10 7.01
C LYS A 159 -10.20 0.97 7.61
N MET A 160 -9.20 1.56 6.96
CA MET A 160 -7.87 1.65 7.57
C MET A 160 -7.85 2.74 8.62
N ALA A 161 -7.55 2.37 9.85
CA ALA A 161 -7.41 3.31 10.95
C ALA A 161 -5.99 3.84 11.08
N GLU A 162 -5.02 2.99 10.91
CA GLU A 162 -3.60 3.33 10.95
C GLU A 162 -2.78 2.15 10.45
N ALA A 163 -1.52 2.39 10.13
CA ALA A 163 -0.57 1.32 9.87
C ALA A 163 0.81 1.75 10.35
N GLY A 164 1.60 0.78 10.71
CA GLY A 164 3.00 0.95 11.01
C GLY A 164 3.79 -0.09 10.27
N GLY A 165 5.10 -0.08 10.45
CA GLY A 165 5.92 -1.12 9.86
C GLY A 165 7.38 -0.78 9.88
N GLU A 166 8.16 -1.78 9.54
CA GLU A 166 9.58 -1.64 9.32
C GLU A 166 9.79 -1.44 7.82
N ASP A 167 10.77 -0.61 7.48
CA ASP A 167 11.12 -0.39 6.09
C ASP A 167 11.46 -1.70 5.40
N ILE A 168 11.06 -1.79 4.12
CA ILE A 168 11.41 -2.94 3.31
C ILE A 168 12.92 -2.97 3.13
N GLU A 169 13.55 -4.02 3.66
CA GLU A 169 14.97 -4.27 3.40
C GLU A 169 15.15 -4.73 1.96
N THR A 170 16.10 -4.13 1.29
CA THR A 170 16.43 -4.53 -0.07
C THR A 170 17.41 -5.70 -0.05
N ALA A 171 17.44 -6.47 -1.15
CA ALA A 171 18.38 -7.56 -1.29
C ALA A 171 19.85 -7.11 -1.25
N GLN A 172 20.10 -5.82 -1.33
CA GLN A 172 21.44 -5.22 -1.33
C GLN A 172 21.82 -4.57 0.00
N SER A 173 20.96 -4.57 0.99
CA SER A 173 21.14 -3.87 2.25
C SER A 173 21.79 -4.75 3.34
N GLU A 174 22.58 -5.71 2.96
CA GLU A 174 23.32 -6.57 3.88
C GLU A 174 24.52 -5.89 4.52
#